data_88c0369a3bd3780eea34537b8406a34a
#
_entry.id   88c0369a3bd3780eea34537b8406a34a
#
_cell.length_a   1.000
_cell.length_b   1.000
_cell.length_c   1.000
_cell.angle_alpha   90.00
_cell.angle_beta   90.00
_cell.angle_gamma   90.00
#
_symmetry.space_group_name_H-M   'P 1'
#
loop_
_entity.id
_entity.type
_entity.pdbx_description
1 polymer ?
#
loop_
_entity_poly.entity_id
_entity_poly.type
_entity_poly.pdbx_seq_one_letter_code
_entity_poly.pdbx_strand_id
1 'polypeptide(L)' 'MQKILENEGIELYKDGGKYYLRYDAGELMMKMKNIEISAQEAKNVVNDPDSAYKIILAYHDNGIYGQDS' A
#
# COMPACT_ATOMS: atom_id res chain seq x y z
N MET A 1 4.44 5.08 -13.04
CA MET A 1 4.20 4.96 -11.58
C MET A 1 5.46 5.38 -10.85
N GLN A 2 5.34 6.32 -9.93
CA GLN A 2 6.48 6.87 -9.21
C GLN A 2 6.49 6.36 -7.77
N LYS A 3 7.60 5.73 -7.36
CA LYS A 3 7.77 5.28 -5.98
C LYS A 3 8.11 6.46 -5.10
N ILE A 4 7.36 6.65 -4.04
CA ILE A 4 7.55 7.75 -3.09
C ILE A 4 8.44 7.31 -1.93
N LEU A 5 8.15 6.14 -1.36
CA LEU A 5 8.97 5.58 -0.28
C LEU A 5 8.75 4.08 -0.17
N GLU A 6 9.61 3.45 0.60
CA GLU A 6 9.51 2.03 0.93
C GLU A 6 9.86 1.85 2.40
N ASN A 7 9.09 1.01 3.10
CA ASN A 7 9.34 0.70 4.50
C ASN A 7 8.94 -0.75 4.77
N GLU A 8 9.92 -1.56 5.14
CA GLU A 8 9.70 -2.96 5.51
C GLU A 8 8.92 -3.76 4.47
N GLY A 9 9.26 -3.58 3.19
CA GLY A 9 8.65 -4.30 2.10
C GLY A 9 7.33 -3.73 1.60
N ILE A 10 6.83 -2.67 2.21
CA ILE A 10 5.65 -1.95 1.74
C ILE A 10 6.12 -0.69 1.00
N GLU A 11 5.63 -0.52 -0.23
CA GLU A 11 6.04 0.59 -1.08
C GLU A 11 4.84 1.51 -1.32
N LEU A 12 5.08 2.81 -1.27
CA LEU A 12 4.07 3.82 -1.61
C LEU A 12 4.38 4.38 -2.98
N TYR A 13 3.39 4.29 -3.87
CA TYR A 13 3.51 4.79 -5.25
C TYR A 13 2.46 5.86 -5.55
N LYS A 14 2.81 6.74 -6.49
CA LYS A 14 1.88 7.70 -7.06
C LYS A 14 1.81 7.46 -8.56
N ASP A 15 0.60 7.48 -9.12
CA ASP A 15 0.38 7.31 -10.54
C ASP A 15 -0.83 8.11 -10.99
N GLY A 16 -0.60 9.16 -11.77
CA GLY A 16 -1.68 9.96 -12.35
C GLY A 16 -2.62 10.59 -11.33
N GLY A 17 -2.10 11.03 -10.20
CA GLY A 17 -2.91 11.65 -9.16
C GLY A 17 -3.53 10.66 -8.18
N LYS A 18 -3.31 9.38 -8.37
CA LYS A 18 -3.75 8.34 -7.45
C LYS A 18 -2.57 7.79 -6.67
N TYR A 19 -2.84 7.26 -5.47
CA TYR A 19 -1.82 6.69 -4.60
C TYR A 19 -2.10 5.23 -4.35
N TYR A 20 -1.03 4.44 -4.27
CA TYR A 20 -1.12 2.99 -4.09
C TYR A 20 -0.12 2.51 -3.06
N LEU A 21 -0.53 1.56 -2.25
CA LEU A 21 0.39 0.79 -1.42
C LEU A 21 0.62 -0.56 -2.10
N ARG A 22 1.89 -0.90 -2.33
CA ARG A 22 2.29 -2.18 -2.89
C ARG A 22 2.95 -3.00 -1.80
N TYR A 23 2.48 -4.23 -1.64
CA TYR A 23 2.96 -5.10 -0.57
C TYR A 23 2.91 -6.55 -1.00
N ASP A 24 3.64 -7.41 -0.27
CA ASP A 24 3.65 -8.85 -0.51
C ASP A 24 2.54 -9.49 0.32
N ALA A 25 1.54 -10.03 -0.36
CA ALA A 25 0.44 -10.76 0.26
C ALA A 25 0.60 -12.28 0.09
N GLY A 26 1.75 -12.73 -0.41
CA GLY A 26 1.99 -14.14 -0.66
C GLY A 26 2.09 -14.94 0.64
N GLU A 27 1.62 -16.17 0.58
CA GLU A 27 1.70 -17.09 1.70
C GLU A 27 2.83 -18.09 1.50
N LEU A 28 2.88 -18.70 0.33
CA LEU A 28 3.92 -19.68 -0.02
C LEU A 28 4.89 -19.14 -1.07
N MET A 29 4.46 -18.15 -1.84
CA MET A 29 5.28 -17.50 -2.86
C MET A 29 5.09 -16.01 -2.75
N MET A 30 6.11 -15.25 -3.12
CA MET A 30 6.00 -13.80 -3.18
C MET A 30 4.87 -13.43 -4.14
N LYS A 31 3.91 -12.65 -3.66
CA LYS A 31 2.78 -12.21 -4.46
C LYS A 31 2.48 -10.76 -4.14
N MET A 32 2.95 -9.87 -5.00
CA MET A 32 2.77 -8.44 -4.80
C MET A 32 1.35 -8.01 -5.15
N LYS A 33 0.79 -7.15 -4.31
CA LYS A 33 -0.54 -6.58 -4.49
C LYS A 33 -0.49 -5.07 -4.35
N ASN A 34 -1.40 -4.39 -5.05
CA ASN A 34 -1.57 -2.94 -4.95
C ASN A 34 -2.94 -2.62 -4.38
N ILE A 35 -2.99 -1.70 -3.43
CA ILE A 35 -4.23 -1.14 -2.91
C ILE A 35 -4.23 0.35 -3.20
N GLU A 36 -5.29 0.86 -3.83
CA GLU A 36 -5.45 2.29 -4.01
C GLU A 36 -5.87 2.92 -2.68
N ILE A 37 -5.17 3.98 -2.27
CA ILE A 37 -5.46 4.70 -1.03
C ILE A 37 -5.73 6.17 -1.32
N SER A 38 -6.31 6.87 -0.35
CA SER A 38 -6.59 8.29 -0.51
C SER A 38 -5.31 9.13 -0.39
N ALA A 39 -5.38 10.38 -0.85
CA ALA A 39 -4.28 11.32 -0.70
C ALA A 39 -3.96 11.57 0.78
N GLN A 40 -4.98 11.60 1.64
CA GLN A 40 -4.76 11.79 3.07
C GLN A 40 -4.05 10.59 3.68
N GLU A 41 -4.42 9.38 3.29
CA GLU A 41 -3.74 8.17 3.74
C GLU A 41 -2.29 8.15 3.27
N ALA A 42 -2.04 8.56 2.03
CA ALA A 42 -0.67 8.64 1.51
C ALA A 42 0.17 9.63 2.33
N LYS A 43 -0.42 10.77 2.69
CA LYS A 43 0.25 11.76 3.53
C LYS A 43 0.58 11.18 4.91
N ASN A 44 -0.34 10.41 5.48
CA ASN A 44 -0.09 9.75 6.76
C ASN A 44 1.07 8.77 6.67
N VAL A 45 1.18 8.03 5.56
CA VAL A 45 2.29 7.09 5.35
C VAL A 45 3.62 7.81 5.22
N VAL A 46 3.65 8.96 4.56
CA VAL A 46 4.87 9.76 4.43
C VAL A 46 5.33 10.26 5.80
N ASN A 47 4.39 10.70 6.64
CA ASN A 47 4.70 11.20 7.98
C ASN A 47 5.03 10.08 8.96
N ASP A 48 4.41 8.92 8.79
CA ASP A 48 4.61 7.75 9.66
C ASP A 48 4.55 6.50 8.78
N PRO A 49 5.69 6.03 8.26
CA PRO A 49 5.71 4.87 7.36
C PRO A 49 5.11 3.60 7.97
N ASP A 50 5.12 3.45 9.29
CA ASP A 50 4.51 2.29 9.94
C ASP A 50 2.99 2.28 9.79
N SER A 51 2.38 3.42 9.49
CA SER A 51 0.93 3.48 9.29
C SER A 51 0.47 2.73 8.04
N ALA A 52 1.38 2.47 7.09
CA ALA A 52 1.05 1.72 5.88
C ALA A 52 0.50 0.34 6.20
N TYR A 53 1.11 -0.36 7.13
CA TYR A 53 0.65 -1.68 7.54
C TYR A 53 -0.76 -1.62 8.13
N LYS A 54 -1.02 -0.60 8.95
CA LYS A 54 -2.34 -0.42 9.58
C LYS A 54 -3.41 -0.13 8.53
N ILE A 55 -3.07 0.64 7.51
CA ILE A 55 -3.98 0.94 6.41
C ILE A 55 -4.33 -0.35 5.65
N ILE A 56 -3.34 -1.18 5.33
CA ILE A 56 -3.57 -2.45 4.65
C ILE A 56 -4.50 -3.34 5.47
N LEU A 57 -4.27 -3.45 6.77
CA LEU A 57 -5.12 -4.27 7.64
C LEU A 57 -6.56 -3.73 7.66
N ALA A 58 -6.72 -2.42 7.73
CA ALA A 58 -8.06 -1.80 7.76
C ALA A 58 -8.82 -2.08 6.45
N TYR A 59 -8.13 -2.03 5.32
CA TYR A 59 -8.75 -2.34 4.02
C TYR A 59 -9.18 -3.81 3.96
N HIS A 60 -8.30 -4.72 4.41
CA HIS A 60 -8.63 -6.15 4.45
C HIS A 60 -9.83 -6.42 5.36
N ASP A 61 -9.90 -5.74 6.51
CA ASP A 61 -11.03 -5.91 7.43
C ASP A 61 -12.36 -5.47 6.81
N ASN A 62 -12.31 -4.58 5.83
CA ASN A 62 -13.48 -4.13 5.10
C ASN A 62 -13.70 -4.92 3.79
N GLY A 63 -13.00 -6.02 3.62
CA GLY A 63 -13.14 -6.88 2.44
C GLY A 63 -12.46 -6.36 1.18
N ILE A 64 -11.63 -5.32 1.31
CA ILE A 64 -10.91 -4.75 0.17
C ILE A 64 -9.51 -5.34 0.14
N TYR A 65 -9.26 -6.18 -0.86
CA TYR A 65 -7.97 -6.83 -1.05
C TYR A 65 -7.26 -6.20 -2.24
N GLY A 66 -5.92 -6.21 -2.18
CA GLY A 66 -5.12 -5.62 -3.24
C GLY A 66 -5.29 -6.34 -4.58
N GLN A 67 -5.08 -5.59 -5.66
CA GLN A 67 -5.05 -6.14 -7.00
C GLN A 67 -3.67 -6.74 -7.28
N ASP A 68 -3.62 -7.75 -8.14
CA ASP A 68 -2.36 -8.33 -8.54
C ASP A 68 -1.48 -7.29 -9.23
N SER A 69 -0.23 -7.28 -8.85
CA SER A 69 0.74 -6.33 -9.34
C SER A 69 1.54 -6.88 -10.51
#